data_bda185c96148b121df1432c05ceabba2
#
_entry.id   bda185c96148b121df1432c05ceabba2
#
_cell.length_a   1.000
_cell.length_b   1.000
_cell.length_c   1.000
_cell.angle_alpha   90.00
_cell.angle_beta   90.00
_cell.angle_gamma   90.00
#
_symmetry.space_group_name_H-M   'P 1'
#
loop_
_entity.id
_entity.type
_entity.pdbx_description
1 polymer ?
#
loop_
_entity_poly.entity_id
_entity_poly.type
_entity_poly.pdbx_seq_one_letter_code
_entity_poly.pdbx_strand_id
1 'polypeptide(L)'
;MNLESKQNRARELALEILEEVFEERAYSNIALNKALKQSTLSSADKSLVTELVYGTVARKITLEWQLAHWVEDRDKLDAWLYILLELSLYQMLYLDKIPQHAVVNEAVEIAKGRKRGSEKYVNAILRKIEREGAADPTTIKRKNKRYSVQYSLPVWLVKVLIDEYGEERAEAIFASLFERNKASIRVTDVARKEEIKAVLGADDSLLAPSALVKKQGHFAGHEFFEKGLITIQDESSQLVAPTLQIEGYEQILDACSAPGGKAVHMASYLTSGQITALDLYVHKLNLIRQNAERLGLADKITTKKLDATKVFETFGPNAFDKILVDAPCSGIGLIRRKPDIKYNKENADFENLQKIQLDILDSVCQSLRKGGIITYSTCTIVSEENFDVVKRFLERHPNFEQVRLEHEREDIVKDGCILITPELYGSDGFFISQFRKISD
;
A
#
# COMPACT_ATOMS: atom_id res chain seq x y z
N MET A 1 -14.63 34.30 14.24
CA MET A 1 -13.47 33.40 14.17
C MET A 1 -12.96 33.49 12.73
N ASN A 2 -11.83 34.17 12.52
CA ASN A 2 -11.32 34.55 11.19
C ASN A 2 -10.97 33.36 10.33
N LEU A 3 -11.14 33.49 9.00
CA LEU A 3 -10.73 32.49 7.99
C LEU A 3 -9.24 32.09 8.14
N GLU A 4 -8.37 33.05 8.50
CA GLU A 4 -6.95 32.83 8.76
C GLU A 4 -6.67 31.85 9.92
N SER A 5 -7.48 31.90 11.01
CA SER A 5 -7.31 30.98 12.15
C SER A 5 -7.72 29.53 11.83
N LYS A 6 -8.51 29.31 10.76
CA LYS A 6 -8.94 27.96 10.33
C LYS A 6 -7.92 27.27 9.41
N GLN A 7 -7.26 28.04 8.54
CA GLN A 7 -6.25 27.48 7.62
C GLN A 7 -4.98 27.05 8.37
N ASN A 8 -4.59 27.79 9.40
CA ASN A 8 -3.47 27.42 10.27
C ASN A 8 -3.68 26.06 10.95
N ARG A 9 -4.91 25.74 11.38
CA ARG A 9 -5.23 24.47 12.02
C ARG A 9 -4.97 23.24 11.13
N ALA A 10 -5.21 23.33 9.83
CA ALA A 10 -4.94 22.21 8.91
C ALA A 10 -3.45 21.91 8.79
N ARG A 11 -2.62 22.96 8.68
CA ARG A 11 -1.16 22.82 8.60
C ARG A 11 -0.52 22.43 9.93
N GLU A 12 -1.03 22.94 11.04
CA GLU A 12 -0.63 22.51 12.38
C GLU A 12 -0.91 21.02 12.59
N LEU A 13 -2.12 20.55 12.23
CA LEU A 13 -2.45 19.14 12.33
C LEU A 13 -1.58 18.28 11.39
N ALA A 14 -1.29 18.75 10.18
CA ALA A 14 -0.37 18.06 9.28
C ALA A 14 1.04 17.95 9.86
N LEU A 15 1.54 19.02 10.50
CA LEU A 15 2.82 19.02 11.18
C LEU A 15 2.86 18.01 12.32
N GLU A 16 1.84 17.99 13.19
CA GLU A 16 1.73 17.03 14.30
C GLU A 16 1.75 15.59 13.81
N ILE A 17 1.00 15.28 12.73
CA ILE A 17 1.00 13.94 12.13
C ILE A 17 2.39 13.60 11.56
N LEU A 18 3.07 14.54 10.91
CA LEU A 18 4.41 14.32 10.38
C LEU A 18 5.44 14.09 11.47
N GLU A 19 5.31 14.73 12.64
CA GLU A 19 6.14 14.46 13.82
C GLU A 19 5.95 12.99 14.28
N GLU A 20 4.70 12.52 14.44
CA GLU A 20 4.43 11.09 14.75
C GLU A 20 5.06 10.14 13.71
N VAL A 21 4.98 10.48 12.41
CA VAL A 21 5.50 9.64 11.33
C VAL A 21 7.03 9.63 11.27
N PHE A 22 7.69 10.78 11.42
CA PHE A 22 9.13 10.89 11.21
C PHE A 22 9.94 10.61 12.47
N GLU A 23 9.44 11.00 13.65
CA GLU A 23 10.15 10.83 14.92
C GLU A 23 9.76 9.52 15.63
N GLU A 24 8.46 9.16 15.62
CA GLU A 24 7.96 7.96 16.30
C GLU A 24 7.83 6.75 15.37
N ARG A 25 8.14 6.91 14.08
CA ARG A 25 7.99 5.87 13.03
C ARG A 25 6.57 5.32 12.90
N ALA A 26 5.57 6.13 13.20
CA ALA A 26 4.18 5.76 13.00
C ALA A 26 3.86 5.57 11.52
N TYR A 27 2.97 4.63 11.20
CA TYR A 27 2.48 4.50 9.82
C TYR A 27 1.61 5.71 9.45
N SER A 28 1.95 6.38 8.36
CA SER A 28 1.30 7.62 7.93
C SER A 28 -0.23 7.50 7.79
N ASN A 29 -0.71 6.40 7.26
CA ASN A 29 -2.15 6.14 7.12
C ASN A 29 -2.86 5.95 8.47
N ILE A 30 -2.20 5.38 9.47
CA ILE A 30 -2.78 5.16 10.81
C ILE A 30 -2.83 6.49 11.56
N ALA A 31 -1.71 7.23 11.62
CA ALA A 31 -1.63 8.53 12.28
C ALA A 31 -2.63 9.53 11.67
N LEU A 32 -2.67 9.62 10.33
CA LEU A 32 -3.59 10.48 9.60
C LEU A 32 -5.06 10.15 9.90
N ASN A 33 -5.46 8.88 9.77
CA ASN A 33 -6.85 8.47 10.00
C ASN A 33 -7.29 8.74 11.45
N LYS A 34 -6.43 8.47 12.43
CA LYS A 34 -6.68 8.76 13.85
C LYS A 34 -6.93 10.25 14.06
N ALA A 35 -6.01 11.09 13.58
CA ALA A 35 -6.09 12.54 13.73
C ALA A 35 -7.33 13.14 13.02
N LEU A 36 -7.62 12.72 11.78
CA LEU A 36 -8.78 13.22 11.04
C LEU A 36 -10.12 12.83 11.65
N LYS A 37 -10.24 11.64 12.26
CA LYS A 37 -11.46 11.23 12.99
C LYS A 37 -11.72 12.09 14.21
N GLN A 38 -10.68 12.52 14.91
CA GLN A 38 -10.77 13.34 16.10
C GLN A 38 -10.92 14.84 15.79
N SER A 39 -10.59 15.25 14.55
CA SER A 39 -10.62 16.66 14.15
C SER A 39 -12.03 17.15 13.83
N THR A 40 -12.27 18.44 14.11
CA THR A 40 -13.49 19.18 13.71
C THR A 40 -13.30 19.95 12.41
N LEU A 41 -12.28 19.64 11.62
CA LEU A 41 -11.97 20.29 10.35
C LEU A 41 -13.04 20.06 9.30
N SER A 42 -13.19 21.01 8.39
CA SER A 42 -14.04 20.86 7.22
C SER A 42 -13.54 19.75 6.29
N SER A 43 -14.38 19.25 5.39
CA SER A 43 -13.98 18.26 4.39
C SER A 43 -12.82 18.77 3.51
N ALA A 44 -12.83 20.05 3.13
CA ALA A 44 -11.76 20.67 2.35
C ALA A 44 -10.43 20.72 3.14
N ASP A 45 -10.49 21.10 4.43
CA ASP A 45 -9.29 21.13 5.29
C ASP A 45 -8.75 19.72 5.54
N LYS A 46 -9.61 18.71 5.74
CA LYS A 46 -9.21 17.30 5.85
C LYS A 46 -8.51 16.81 4.58
N SER A 47 -8.99 17.22 3.42
CA SER A 47 -8.33 16.91 2.14
C SER A 47 -6.97 17.59 2.03
N LEU A 48 -6.84 18.84 2.50
CA LEU A 48 -5.56 19.54 2.56
C LEU A 48 -4.58 18.84 3.51
N VAL A 49 -5.00 18.48 4.73
CA VAL A 49 -4.15 17.71 5.67
C VAL A 49 -3.66 16.43 5.02
N THR A 50 -4.54 15.71 4.36
CA THR A 50 -4.20 14.45 3.66
C THR A 50 -3.14 14.68 2.58
N GLU A 51 -3.32 15.69 1.75
CA GLU A 51 -2.36 16.08 0.70
C GLU A 51 -1.00 16.47 1.30
N LEU A 52 -1.01 17.30 2.34
CA LEU A 52 0.20 17.78 3.00
C LEU A 52 1.01 16.62 3.64
N VAL A 53 0.33 15.73 4.35
CA VAL A 53 0.99 14.59 5.01
C VAL A 53 1.55 13.62 3.96
N TYR A 54 0.72 13.10 3.08
CA TYR A 54 1.20 12.11 2.10
C TYR A 54 2.21 12.69 1.11
N GLY A 55 2.03 13.93 0.68
CA GLY A 55 2.95 14.58 -0.23
C GLY A 55 4.31 14.84 0.38
N THR A 56 4.36 15.33 1.64
CA THR A 56 5.63 15.54 2.35
C THR A 56 6.34 14.21 2.60
N VAL A 57 5.63 13.18 3.06
CA VAL A 57 6.20 11.84 3.26
C VAL A 57 6.70 11.27 1.92
N ALA A 58 5.92 11.36 0.84
CA ALA A 58 6.32 10.85 -0.46
C ALA A 58 7.60 11.50 -1.01
N ARG A 59 7.85 12.75 -0.66
CA ARG A 59 8.97 13.58 -1.17
C ARG A 59 10.10 13.80 -0.17
N LYS A 60 10.10 13.13 0.97
CA LYS A 60 11.02 13.40 2.09
C LYS A 60 12.49 13.50 1.67
N ILE A 61 13.04 12.53 0.92
CA ILE A 61 14.45 12.54 0.50
C ILE A 61 14.76 13.74 -0.43
N THR A 62 13.81 14.07 -1.32
CA THR A 62 13.94 15.25 -2.19
C THR A 62 13.94 16.53 -1.37
N LEU A 63 13.02 16.66 -0.41
CA LEU A 63 12.89 17.84 0.45
C LEU A 63 14.12 18.02 1.35
N GLU A 64 14.61 16.95 1.97
CA GLU A 64 15.84 16.96 2.76
C GLU A 64 17.06 17.40 1.92
N TRP A 65 17.18 16.87 0.70
CA TRP A 65 18.26 17.26 -0.20
C TRP A 65 18.16 18.73 -0.60
N GLN A 66 16.96 19.22 -0.89
CA GLN A 66 16.73 20.63 -1.19
C GLN A 66 17.10 21.51 0.01
N LEU A 67 16.59 21.20 1.21
CA LEU A 67 16.85 21.98 2.42
C LEU A 67 18.32 22.04 2.79
N ALA A 68 19.10 20.99 2.49
CA ALA A 68 20.53 20.96 2.73
C ALA A 68 21.34 22.08 2.02
N HIS A 69 20.74 22.76 1.03
CA HIS A 69 21.35 23.91 0.37
C HIS A 69 21.22 25.20 1.20
N TRP A 70 20.28 25.27 2.14
CA TRP A 70 19.97 26.48 2.90
C TRP A 70 20.04 26.30 4.42
N VAL A 71 19.93 25.05 4.89
CA VAL A 71 20.07 24.69 6.31
C VAL A 71 21.47 24.13 6.52
N GLU A 72 22.33 24.91 7.19
CA GLU A 72 23.75 24.55 7.37
C GLU A 72 23.95 23.31 8.28
N ASP A 73 23.16 23.22 9.34
CA ASP A 73 23.27 22.15 10.34
C ASP A 73 21.89 21.74 10.85
N ARG A 74 21.40 20.59 10.36
CA ARG A 74 20.11 20.03 10.76
C ARG A 74 20.07 19.66 12.24
N ASP A 75 21.19 19.17 12.81
CA ASP A 75 21.24 18.64 14.18
C ASP A 75 21.10 19.74 15.23
N LYS A 76 21.31 21.00 14.83
CA LYS A 76 21.06 22.16 15.69
C LYS A 76 19.60 22.64 15.70
N LEU A 77 18.77 22.11 14.83
CA LEU A 77 17.35 22.47 14.77
C LEU A 77 16.51 21.51 15.60
N ASP A 78 15.49 22.07 16.25
CA ASP A 78 14.42 21.24 16.80
C ASP A 78 13.78 20.40 15.67
N ALA A 79 13.49 19.11 15.89
CA ALA A 79 12.96 18.22 14.87
C ALA A 79 11.69 18.78 14.20
N TRP A 80 10.73 19.27 15.01
CA TRP A 80 9.50 19.87 14.50
C TRP A 80 9.75 21.07 13.57
N LEU A 81 10.81 21.84 13.82
CA LEU A 81 11.14 23.01 13.02
C LEU A 81 11.64 22.60 11.62
N TYR A 82 12.46 21.55 11.57
CA TYR A 82 12.92 20.99 10.31
C TYR A 82 11.75 20.38 9.51
N ILE A 83 10.86 19.65 10.18
CA ILE A 83 9.64 19.08 9.56
C ILE A 83 8.72 20.22 9.05
N LEU A 84 8.60 21.33 9.77
CA LEU A 84 7.86 22.50 9.29
C LEU A 84 8.46 23.08 8.02
N LEU A 85 9.79 23.12 7.90
CA LEU A 85 10.47 23.53 6.67
C LEU A 85 10.22 22.55 5.53
N GLU A 86 10.27 21.23 5.77
CA GLU A 86 9.93 20.21 4.76
C GLU A 86 8.49 20.35 4.27
N LEU A 87 7.53 20.50 5.19
CA LEU A 87 6.11 20.71 4.91
C LEU A 87 5.88 21.99 4.08
N SER A 88 6.58 23.07 4.43
CA SER A 88 6.48 24.34 3.72
C SER A 88 7.09 24.25 2.34
N LEU A 89 8.28 23.64 2.23
CA LEU A 89 8.95 23.44 0.95
C LEU A 89 8.14 22.54 0.01
N TYR A 90 7.50 21.48 0.54
CA TYR A 90 6.57 20.67 -0.24
C TYR A 90 5.46 21.53 -0.89
N GLN A 91 4.82 22.41 -0.11
CA GLN A 91 3.79 23.29 -0.62
C GLN A 91 4.33 24.25 -1.71
N MET A 92 5.52 24.83 -1.48
CA MET A 92 6.13 25.78 -2.42
C MET A 92 6.50 25.12 -3.76
N LEU A 93 6.92 23.85 -3.76
CA LEU A 93 7.42 23.17 -4.96
C LEU A 93 6.36 22.35 -5.71
N TYR A 94 5.30 21.90 -5.04
CA TYR A 94 4.38 20.91 -5.62
C TYR A 94 2.89 21.28 -5.56
N LEU A 95 2.54 22.42 -4.91
CA LEU A 95 1.14 22.84 -4.79
C LEU A 95 0.91 24.20 -5.48
N ASP A 96 0.83 24.21 -6.80
CA ASP A 96 0.70 25.42 -7.63
C ASP A 96 -0.48 26.33 -7.25
N LYS A 97 -1.53 25.77 -6.63
CA LYS A 97 -2.70 26.55 -6.20
C LYS A 97 -2.49 27.35 -4.91
N ILE A 98 -1.39 27.11 -4.21
CA ILE A 98 -1.08 27.81 -2.96
C ILE A 98 0.00 28.84 -3.24
N PRO A 99 -0.28 30.16 -3.08
CA PRO A 99 0.73 31.19 -3.28
C PRO A 99 1.89 31.04 -2.31
N GLN A 100 3.13 31.14 -2.80
CA GLN A 100 4.33 30.97 -1.97
C GLN A 100 4.36 31.89 -0.75
N HIS A 101 3.95 33.16 -0.91
CA HIS A 101 3.89 34.10 0.21
C HIS A 101 2.91 33.65 1.31
N ALA A 102 1.82 32.97 0.96
CA ALA A 102 0.88 32.43 1.93
C ALA A 102 1.50 31.28 2.72
N VAL A 103 2.26 30.40 2.06
CA VAL A 103 3.01 29.31 2.72
C VAL A 103 3.99 29.88 3.73
N VAL A 104 4.77 30.90 3.34
CA VAL A 104 5.76 31.53 4.23
C VAL A 104 5.08 32.16 5.44
N ASN A 105 4.02 32.95 5.23
CA ASN A 105 3.32 33.62 6.33
C ASN A 105 2.74 32.63 7.36
N GLU A 106 2.11 31.54 6.87
CA GLU A 106 1.54 30.53 7.77
C GLU A 106 2.61 29.74 8.52
N ALA A 107 3.71 29.38 7.86
CA ALA A 107 4.83 28.72 8.53
C ALA A 107 5.45 29.59 9.63
N VAL A 108 5.57 30.89 9.41
CA VAL A 108 6.05 31.87 10.37
C VAL A 108 5.11 31.95 11.59
N GLU A 109 3.79 31.99 11.38
CA GLU A 109 2.82 32.02 12.48
C GLU A 109 2.83 30.72 13.30
N ILE A 110 2.94 29.55 12.64
CA ILE A 110 3.09 28.25 13.33
C ILE A 110 4.36 28.24 14.17
N ALA A 111 5.48 28.67 13.60
CA ALA A 111 6.77 28.71 14.30
C ALA A 111 6.70 29.63 15.53
N LYS A 112 6.14 30.82 15.39
CA LYS A 112 5.96 31.78 16.47
C LYS A 112 5.07 31.24 17.60
N GLY A 113 4.00 30.51 17.26
CA GLY A 113 3.11 29.87 18.22
C GLY A 113 3.78 28.76 19.03
N ARG A 114 4.66 27.97 18.38
CA ARG A 114 5.35 26.86 19.05
C ARG A 114 6.57 27.30 19.86
N LYS A 115 7.42 28.18 19.33
CA LYS A 115 8.64 28.65 20.00
C LYS A 115 8.97 30.06 19.54
N ARG A 116 8.73 31.02 20.43
CA ARG A 116 9.02 32.42 20.15
C ARG A 116 10.50 32.62 19.78
N GLY A 117 10.75 33.29 18.67
CA GLY A 117 12.09 33.53 18.11
C GLY A 117 12.41 32.63 16.91
N SER A 118 11.77 31.46 16.78
CA SER A 118 12.00 30.55 15.64
C SER A 118 11.39 31.09 14.32
N GLU A 119 10.38 31.98 14.42
CA GLU A 119 9.73 32.60 13.26
C GLU A 119 10.70 33.37 12.38
N LYS A 120 11.73 33.98 12.97
CA LYS A 120 12.76 34.72 12.23
C LYS A 120 13.58 33.79 11.33
N TYR A 121 13.95 32.64 11.87
CA TYR A 121 14.70 31.62 11.14
C TYR A 121 13.87 31.02 9.99
N VAL A 122 12.62 30.62 10.28
CA VAL A 122 11.70 30.10 9.26
C VAL A 122 11.51 31.08 8.11
N ASN A 123 11.23 32.37 8.46
CA ASN A 123 11.06 33.42 7.46
C ASN A 123 12.33 33.61 6.61
N ALA A 124 13.50 33.63 7.21
CA ALA A 124 14.78 33.83 6.52
C ALA A 124 15.03 32.67 5.50
N ILE A 125 14.85 31.42 5.93
CA ILE A 125 15.06 30.23 5.07
C ILE A 125 14.04 30.22 3.94
N LEU A 126 12.74 30.32 4.22
CA LEU A 126 11.69 30.20 3.20
C LEU A 126 11.72 31.36 2.21
N ARG A 127 12.03 32.60 2.64
CA ARG A 127 12.22 33.73 1.72
C ARG A 127 13.47 33.58 0.84
N LYS A 128 14.52 32.95 1.37
CA LYS A 128 15.71 32.64 0.58
C LYS A 128 15.38 31.60 -0.52
N ILE A 129 14.64 30.55 -0.17
CA ILE A 129 14.16 29.54 -1.12
C ILE A 129 13.26 30.18 -2.20
N GLU A 130 12.31 31.04 -1.80
CA GLU A 130 11.41 31.75 -2.72
C GLU A 130 12.20 32.56 -3.78
N ARG A 131 13.30 33.19 -3.37
CA ARG A 131 14.14 34.01 -4.23
C ARG A 131 15.07 33.20 -5.13
N GLU A 132 15.68 32.16 -4.60
CA GLU A 132 16.73 31.38 -5.27
C GLU A 132 16.18 30.21 -6.11
N GLY A 133 14.95 29.76 -5.80
CA GLY A 133 14.32 28.62 -6.43
C GLY A 133 14.89 27.26 -5.96
N ALA A 134 14.32 26.18 -6.49
CA ALA A 134 14.76 24.82 -6.17
C ALA A 134 16.10 24.50 -6.87
N ALA A 135 16.95 23.74 -6.18
CA ALA A 135 18.15 23.18 -6.79
C ALA A 135 17.79 22.05 -7.79
N ASP A 136 18.54 21.95 -8.88
CA ASP A 136 18.31 20.94 -9.90
C ASP A 136 18.98 19.60 -9.58
N PRO A 137 18.20 18.53 -9.31
CA PRO A 137 18.76 17.21 -9.01
C PRO A 137 19.55 16.59 -10.16
N THR A 138 19.39 17.04 -11.41
CA THR A 138 20.12 16.52 -12.56
C THR A 138 21.62 16.80 -12.49
N THR A 139 22.01 17.78 -11.66
CA THR A 139 23.42 18.11 -11.38
C THR A 139 24.17 17.03 -10.58
N ILE A 140 23.43 16.08 -9.98
CA ILE A 140 24.01 14.99 -9.20
C ILE A 140 24.69 13.98 -10.13
N LYS A 141 26.03 13.86 -10.05
CA LYS A 141 26.83 13.00 -10.93
C LYS A 141 26.58 11.50 -10.74
N ARG A 142 26.36 11.06 -9.48
CA ARG A 142 26.13 9.63 -9.17
C ARG A 142 24.70 9.24 -9.52
N LYS A 143 24.50 8.42 -10.56
CA LYS A 143 23.21 8.05 -11.12
C LYS A 143 22.18 7.60 -10.07
N ASN A 144 22.49 6.60 -9.26
CA ASN A 144 21.54 6.09 -8.26
C ASN A 144 21.20 7.14 -7.19
N LYS A 145 22.14 8.03 -6.84
CA LYS A 145 21.85 9.15 -5.93
C LYS A 145 20.96 10.20 -6.60
N ARG A 146 21.16 10.45 -7.89
CA ARG A 146 20.30 11.33 -8.68
C ARG A 146 18.87 10.81 -8.70
N TYR A 147 18.64 9.54 -9.05
CA TYR A 147 17.30 8.93 -9.01
C TYR A 147 16.72 8.91 -7.60
N SER A 148 17.56 8.63 -6.59
CA SER A 148 17.13 8.70 -5.19
C SER A 148 16.53 10.07 -4.84
N VAL A 149 17.17 11.14 -5.24
CA VAL A 149 16.71 12.52 -4.98
C VAL A 149 15.52 12.89 -5.86
N GLN A 150 15.56 12.59 -7.16
CA GLN A 150 14.48 12.91 -8.10
C GLN A 150 13.16 12.23 -7.72
N TYR A 151 13.23 10.96 -7.33
CA TYR A 151 12.06 10.13 -7.06
C TYR A 151 11.84 9.83 -5.57
N SER A 152 12.64 10.48 -4.70
CA SER A 152 12.53 10.34 -3.25
C SER A 152 12.52 8.87 -2.79
N LEU A 153 13.44 8.07 -3.32
CA LEU A 153 13.62 6.66 -2.99
C LEU A 153 14.97 6.44 -2.30
N PRO A 154 15.10 5.54 -1.32
CA PRO A 154 16.40 5.15 -0.80
C PRO A 154 17.31 4.63 -1.92
N VAL A 155 18.61 4.96 -1.87
CA VAL A 155 19.59 4.59 -2.91
C VAL A 155 19.64 3.06 -3.10
N TRP A 156 19.53 2.30 -2.02
CA TRP A 156 19.51 0.84 -2.09
C TRP A 156 18.31 0.31 -2.88
N LEU A 157 17.11 0.90 -2.69
CA LEU A 157 15.90 0.49 -3.40
C LEU A 157 15.97 0.89 -4.89
N VAL A 158 16.51 2.07 -5.19
CA VAL A 158 16.80 2.46 -6.59
C VAL A 158 17.68 1.43 -7.26
N LYS A 159 18.76 0.99 -6.57
CA LYS A 159 19.66 -0.03 -7.12
C LYS A 159 18.95 -1.35 -7.38
N VAL A 160 18.20 -1.86 -6.38
CA VAL A 160 17.46 -3.14 -6.50
C VAL A 160 16.52 -3.11 -7.70
N LEU A 161 15.72 -2.05 -7.84
CA LEU A 161 14.74 -1.98 -8.93
C LEU A 161 15.39 -1.77 -10.32
N ILE A 162 16.52 -1.06 -10.41
CA ILE A 162 17.27 -0.95 -11.67
C ILE A 162 17.90 -2.29 -12.05
N ASP A 163 18.50 -3.00 -11.10
CA ASP A 163 19.11 -4.31 -11.33
C ASP A 163 18.05 -5.35 -11.79
N GLU A 164 16.82 -5.24 -11.30
CA GLU A 164 15.75 -6.18 -11.58
C GLU A 164 14.95 -5.88 -12.86
N TYR A 165 14.64 -4.61 -13.11
CA TYR A 165 13.75 -4.19 -14.21
C TYR A 165 14.49 -3.52 -15.38
N GLY A 166 15.78 -3.23 -15.23
CA GLY A 166 16.51 -2.34 -16.13
C GLY A 166 16.19 -0.85 -15.88
N GLU A 167 17.05 0.03 -16.37
CA GLU A 167 16.98 1.47 -16.06
C GLU A 167 15.69 2.14 -16.54
N GLU A 168 15.29 1.90 -17.80
CA GLU A 168 14.14 2.54 -18.41
C GLU A 168 12.82 2.19 -17.68
N ARG A 169 12.60 0.90 -17.41
CA ARG A 169 11.40 0.45 -16.71
C ARG A 169 11.40 0.85 -15.24
N ALA A 170 12.57 0.77 -14.58
CA ALA A 170 12.70 1.24 -13.21
C ALA A 170 12.36 2.72 -13.07
N GLU A 171 12.79 3.57 -14.02
CA GLU A 171 12.46 4.98 -14.03
C GLU A 171 10.95 5.22 -14.22
N ALA A 172 10.29 4.46 -15.09
CA ALA A 172 8.84 4.50 -15.24
C ALA A 172 8.12 4.11 -13.94
N ILE A 173 8.59 3.04 -13.25
CA ILE A 173 8.10 2.66 -11.92
C ILE A 173 8.26 3.83 -10.94
N PHE A 174 9.46 4.44 -10.86
CA PHE A 174 9.73 5.54 -9.92
C PHE A 174 8.81 6.75 -10.17
N ALA A 175 8.64 7.13 -11.43
CA ALA A 175 7.76 8.25 -11.81
C ALA A 175 6.30 7.99 -11.42
N SER A 176 5.83 6.76 -11.63
CA SER A 176 4.45 6.37 -11.32
C SER A 176 4.08 6.46 -9.84
N LEU A 177 5.08 6.45 -8.93
CA LEU A 177 4.84 6.55 -7.49
C LEU A 177 4.28 7.90 -7.04
N PHE A 178 4.37 8.92 -7.89
CA PHE A 178 3.80 10.25 -7.63
C PHE A 178 2.46 10.50 -8.32
N GLU A 179 1.99 9.54 -9.10
CA GLU A 179 0.67 9.62 -9.70
C GLU A 179 -0.42 9.47 -8.63
N ARG A 180 -1.57 10.07 -8.90
CA ARG A 180 -2.72 9.92 -7.99
C ARG A 180 -3.26 8.50 -8.05
N ASN A 181 -3.51 7.94 -6.88
CA ASN A 181 -4.18 6.65 -6.78
C ASN A 181 -5.58 6.71 -7.38
N LYS A 182 -5.92 5.76 -8.22
CA LYS A 182 -7.30 5.50 -8.57
C LYS A 182 -8.08 4.99 -7.35
N ALA A 183 -9.34 5.35 -7.24
CA ALA A 183 -10.25 4.67 -6.35
C ALA A 183 -10.75 3.40 -7.05
N SER A 184 -10.49 2.24 -6.47
CA SER A 184 -10.90 0.93 -6.99
C SER A 184 -11.81 0.23 -6.01
N ILE A 185 -12.89 -0.34 -6.54
CA ILE A 185 -13.87 -1.12 -5.79
C ILE A 185 -14.11 -2.46 -6.48
N ARG A 186 -14.46 -3.46 -5.68
CA ARG A 186 -15.02 -4.72 -6.16
C ARG A 186 -16.54 -4.67 -6.01
N VAL A 187 -17.24 -4.96 -7.08
CA VAL A 187 -18.69 -5.22 -7.06
C VAL A 187 -18.91 -6.63 -6.52
N THR A 188 -19.79 -6.78 -5.54
CA THR A 188 -20.01 -8.07 -4.87
C THR A 188 -20.97 -8.96 -5.64
N ASP A 189 -21.91 -8.37 -6.37
CA ASP A 189 -22.81 -9.05 -7.30
C ASP A 189 -22.58 -8.52 -8.72
N VAL A 190 -21.86 -9.32 -9.54
CA VAL A 190 -21.48 -8.93 -10.90
C VAL A 190 -22.70 -8.67 -11.79
N ALA A 191 -23.84 -9.29 -11.53
CA ALA A 191 -25.09 -9.04 -12.29
C ALA A 191 -25.57 -7.58 -12.14
N ARG A 192 -25.21 -6.90 -11.05
CA ARG A 192 -25.56 -5.49 -10.79
C ARG A 192 -24.46 -4.50 -11.20
N LYS A 193 -23.39 -4.98 -11.83
CA LYS A 193 -22.21 -4.15 -12.11
C LYS A 193 -22.55 -2.91 -12.94
N GLU A 194 -23.34 -3.06 -14.02
CA GLU A 194 -23.70 -1.93 -14.90
C GLU A 194 -24.58 -0.89 -14.19
N GLU A 195 -25.51 -1.33 -13.33
CA GLU A 195 -26.31 -0.43 -12.48
C GLU A 195 -25.40 0.38 -11.55
N ILE A 196 -24.51 -0.31 -10.84
CA ILE A 196 -23.59 0.31 -9.88
C ILE A 196 -22.63 1.26 -10.58
N LYS A 197 -22.09 0.86 -11.72
CA LYS A 197 -21.22 1.66 -12.58
C LYS A 197 -21.88 2.99 -12.98
N ALA A 198 -23.12 2.93 -13.47
CA ALA A 198 -23.87 4.11 -13.88
C ALA A 198 -24.14 5.07 -12.71
N VAL A 199 -24.55 4.56 -11.56
CA VAL A 199 -24.82 5.38 -10.35
C VAL A 199 -23.55 6.04 -9.82
N LEU A 200 -22.44 5.31 -9.79
CA LEU A 200 -21.17 5.82 -9.27
C LEU A 200 -20.42 6.70 -10.28
N GLY A 201 -20.80 6.68 -11.56
CA GLY A 201 -20.01 7.31 -12.63
C GLY A 201 -18.58 6.79 -12.65
N ALA A 202 -18.45 5.47 -12.58
CA ALA A 202 -17.18 4.76 -12.57
C ALA A 202 -16.92 4.12 -13.94
N ASP A 203 -15.66 3.73 -14.18
CA ASP A 203 -15.24 3.02 -15.38
C ASP A 203 -14.95 1.55 -15.07
N ASP A 204 -14.96 0.69 -16.10
CA ASP A 204 -14.50 -0.69 -15.97
C ASP A 204 -13.00 -0.74 -15.71
N SER A 205 -12.58 -1.71 -14.90
CA SER A 205 -11.17 -2.06 -14.76
C SER A 205 -10.67 -2.77 -16.02
N LEU A 206 -9.41 -2.51 -16.38
CA LEU A 206 -8.69 -3.25 -17.41
C LEU A 206 -8.08 -4.56 -16.89
N LEU A 207 -8.08 -4.76 -15.56
CA LEU A 207 -7.43 -5.89 -14.90
C LEU A 207 -8.44 -6.92 -14.37
N ALA A 208 -9.45 -6.47 -13.64
CA ALA A 208 -10.35 -7.38 -12.94
C ALA A 208 -11.81 -7.21 -13.39
N PRO A 209 -12.49 -8.27 -13.86
CA PRO A 209 -13.88 -8.17 -14.34
C PRO A 209 -14.87 -7.66 -13.28
N SER A 210 -14.63 -7.94 -12.00
CA SER A 210 -15.46 -7.49 -10.87
C SER A 210 -15.16 -6.07 -10.42
N ALA A 211 -14.10 -5.44 -10.94
CA ALA A 211 -13.65 -4.13 -10.51
C ALA A 211 -14.33 -3.00 -11.29
N LEU A 212 -14.62 -1.93 -10.56
CA LEU A 212 -14.88 -0.60 -11.10
C LEU A 212 -13.84 0.37 -10.55
N VAL A 213 -13.43 1.33 -11.39
CA VAL A 213 -12.39 2.30 -11.07
C VAL A 213 -12.88 3.72 -11.30
N LYS A 214 -12.33 4.67 -10.56
CA LYS A 214 -12.56 6.10 -10.74
C LYS A 214 -11.27 6.86 -10.53
N LYS A 215 -10.98 7.82 -11.41
CA LYS A 215 -9.77 8.64 -11.31
C LYS A 215 -9.70 9.42 -9.99
N GLN A 216 -10.85 9.85 -9.50
CA GLN A 216 -10.99 10.54 -8.22
C GLN A 216 -12.30 10.12 -7.58
N GLY A 217 -12.31 9.88 -6.27
CA GLY A 217 -13.52 9.54 -5.55
C GLY A 217 -13.22 8.89 -4.20
N HIS A 218 -14.22 8.88 -3.35
CA HIS A 218 -14.20 8.20 -2.07
C HIS A 218 -15.46 7.37 -1.96
N PHE A 219 -15.30 6.07 -1.82
CA PHE A 219 -16.41 5.13 -1.76
C PHE A 219 -16.76 4.69 -0.33
N ALA A 220 -15.86 4.91 0.64
CA ALA A 220 -16.16 4.67 2.05
C ALA A 220 -17.25 5.65 2.51
N GLY A 221 -18.32 5.12 3.15
CA GLY A 221 -19.49 5.90 3.52
C GLY A 221 -20.53 6.09 2.41
N HIS A 222 -20.31 5.54 1.20
CA HIS A 222 -21.36 5.47 0.19
C HIS A 222 -22.37 4.39 0.56
N GLU A 223 -23.67 4.62 0.29
CA GLU A 223 -24.72 3.67 0.64
C GLU A 223 -24.51 2.26 0.08
N PHE A 224 -23.88 2.12 -1.10
CA PHE A 224 -23.58 0.83 -1.68
C PHE A 224 -22.50 0.07 -0.88
N PHE A 225 -21.56 0.79 -0.26
CA PHE A 225 -20.58 0.18 0.63
C PHE A 225 -21.26 -0.33 1.91
N GLU A 226 -22.11 0.50 2.53
CA GLU A 226 -22.83 0.13 3.75
C GLU A 226 -23.79 -1.07 3.51
N LYS A 227 -24.43 -1.11 2.34
CA LYS A 227 -25.31 -2.22 1.92
C LYS A 227 -24.58 -3.47 1.47
N GLY A 228 -23.24 -3.48 1.46
CA GLY A 228 -22.44 -4.62 1.02
C GLY A 228 -22.45 -4.88 -0.48
N LEU A 229 -22.94 -3.95 -1.31
CA LEU A 229 -22.98 -4.10 -2.78
C LEU A 229 -21.63 -3.85 -3.43
N ILE A 230 -20.76 -3.12 -2.75
CA ILE A 230 -19.38 -2.88 -3.13
C ILE A 230 -18.44 -3.04 -1.94
N THR A 231 -17.18 -3.31 -2.23
CA THR A 231 -16.09 -3.26 -1.24
C THR A 231 -14.87 -2.56 -1.83
N ILE A 232 -14.13 -1.85 -0.98
CA ILE A 232 -12.90 -1.17 -1.41
C ILE A 232 -11.81 -2.23 -1.51
N GLN A 233 -11.33 -2.46 -2.72
CA GLN A 233 -10.27 -3.42 -3.00
C GLN A 233 -9.55 -3.01 -4.29
N ASP A 234 -8.21 -3.02 -4.26
CA ASP A 234 -7.44 -2.75 -5.47
C ASP A 234 -7.67 -3.81 -6.54
N GLU A 235 -7.66 -3.40 -7.81
CA GLU A 235 -7.92 -4.32 -8.95
C GLU A 235 -6.92 -5.48 -9.00
N SER A 236 -5.65 -5.24 -8.67
CA SER A 236 -4.63 -6.29 -8.61
C SER A 236 -4.95 -7.35 -7.55
N SER A 237 -5.37 -6.91 -6.37
CA SER A 237 -5.79 -7.79 -5.27
C SER A 237 -7.06 -8.60 -5.59
N GLN A 238 -7.92 -8.10 -6.50
CA GLN A 238 -9.12 -8.81 -6.94
C GLN A 238 -8.81 -10.02 -7.84
N LEU A 239 -7.64 -10.09 -8.45
CA LEU A 239 -7.23 -11.21 -9.29
C LEU A 239 -6.92 -12.48 -8.48
N VAL A 240 -6.71 -12.38 -7.16
CA VAL A 240 -6.28 -13.50 -6.32
C VAL A 240 -7.37 -14.58 -6.18
N ALA A 241 -8.58 -14.21 -5.76
CA ALA A 241 -9.63 -15.19 -5.48
C ALA A 241 -10.02 -16.03 -6.71
N PRO A 242 -10.13 -15.48 -7.94
CA PRO A 242 -10.39 -16.27 -9.13
C PRO A 242 -9.34 -17.35 -9.43
N THR A 243 -8.06 -17.13 -9.08
CA THR A 243 -7.02 -18.15 -9.34
C THR A 243 -7.25 -19.45 -8.56
N LEU A 244 -7.95 -19.40 -7.43
CA LEU A 244 -8.25 -20.60 -6.64
C LEU A 244 -9.27 -21.52 -7.30
N GLN A 245 -9.97 -21.09 -8.36
CA GLN A 245 -10.95 -21.90 -9.10
C GLN A 245 -11.97 -22.58 -8.16
N ILE A 246 -12.62 -21.76 -7.31
CA ILE A 246 -13.54 -22.22 -6.27
C ILE A 246 -14.84 -22.69 -6.92
N GLU A 247 -15.26 -23.93 -6.65
CA GLU A 247 -16.48 -24.56 -7.16
C GLU A 247 -17.67 -24.43 -6.18
N GLY A 248 -17.40 -24.10 -4.92
CA GLY A 248 -18.42 -23.75 -3.94
C GLY A 248 -18.53 -24.66 -2.72
N TYR A 249 -17.90 -25.81 -2.70
CA TYR A 249 -18.00 -26.80 -1.60
C TYR A 249 -16.71 -26.98 -0.80
N GLU A 250 -15.66 -26.28 -1.16
CA GLU A 250 -14.31 -26.53 -0.64
C GLU A 250 -14.11 -26.06 0.79
N GLN A 251 -13.22 -26.75 1.47
CA GLN A 251 -12.59 -26.29 2.70
C GLN A 251 -11.34 -25.48 2.32
N ILE A 252 -11.41 -24.17 2.54
CA ILE A 252 -10.37 -23.23 2.10
C ILE A 252 -9.64 -22.68 3.33
N LEU A 253 -8.32 -22.61 3.26
CA LEU A 253 -7.49 -21.87 4.20
C LEU A 253 -7.08 -20.53 3.62
N ASP A 254 -7.29 -19.45 4.35
CA ASP A 254 -6.65 -18.15 4.15
C ASP A 254 -5.64 -17.93 5.27
N ALA A 255 -4.36 -18.19 4.96
CA ALA A 255 -3.31 -18.31 5.98
C ALA A 255 -2.88 -16.97 6.59
N CYS A 256 -3.08 -15.83 5.89
CA CYS A 256 -2.69 -14.49 6.34
C CYS A 256 -3.80 -13.48 5.97
N SER A 257 -4.98 -13.65 6.58
CA SER A 257 -6.24 -13.19 6.02
C SER A 257 -6.53 -11.68 6.19
N ALA A 258 -6.00 -11.04 7.25
CA ALA A 258 -6.41 -9.68 7.58
C ALA A 258 -6.00 -8.63 6.51
N PRO A 259 -6.88 -7.68 6.23
CA PRO A 259 -8.16 -7.34 6.86
C PRO A 259 -9.39 -8.12 6.37
N GLY A 260 -9.22 -9.18 5.55
CA GLY A 260 -10.29 -10.07 5.12
C GLY A 260 -10.84 -9.79 3.72
N GLY A 261 -10.28 -8.86 2.97
CA GLY A 261 -10.75 -8.52 1.62
C GLY A 261 -10.73 -9.70 0.64
N LYS A 262 -9.68 -10.54 0.69
CA LYS A 262 -9.55 -11.76 -0.11
C LYS A 262 -10.42 -12.89 0.43
N ALA A 263 -10.50 -13.05 1.77
CA ALA A 263 -11.38 -14.04 2.40
C ALA A 263 -12.85 -13.84 2.00
N VAL A 264 -13.38 -12.61 2.11
CA VAL A 264 -14.76 -12.34 1.69
C VAL A 264 -14.95 -12.44 0.17
N HIS A 265 -13.90 -12.22 -0.63
CA HIS A 265 -13.97 -12.46 -2.07
C HIS A 265 -14.08 -13.96 -2.38
N MET A 266 -13.25 -14.79 -1.77
CA MET A 266 -13.35 -16.25 -1.88
C MET A 266 -14.70 -16.77 -1.36
N ALA A 267 -15.18 -16.26 -0.22
CA ALA A 267 -16.46 -16.65 0.37
C ALA A 267 -17.67 -16.35 -0.53
N SER A 268 -17.57 -15.35 -1.40
CA SER A 268 -18.63 -15.04 -2.37
C SER A 268 -18.86 -16.14 -3.42
N TYR A 269 -17.87 -16.99 -3.66
CA TYR A 269 -17.99 -18.16 -4.56
C TYR A 269 -18.51 -19.41 -3.87
N LEU A 270 -18.50 -19.46 -2.52
CA LEU A 270 -18.94 -20.64 -1.80
C LEU A 270 -20.46 -20.80 -1.75
N THR A 271 -20.92 -22.03 -1.88
CA THR A 271 -22.32 -22.44 -1.63
C THR A 271 -22.44 -23.21 -0.32
N SER A 272 -21.67 -24.28 -0.13
CA SER A 272 -21.65 -25.13 1.07
C SER A 272 -20.26 -25.28 1.70
N GLY A 273 -19.23 -24.72 1.07
CA GLY A 273 -17.87 -24.72 1.57
C GLY A 273 -17.63 -23.76 2.73
N GLN A 274 -16.43 -23.80 3.28
CA GLN A 274 -16.05 -23.00 4.45
C GLN A 274 -14.64 -22.41 4.29
N ILE A 275 -14.42 -21.20 4.77
CA ILE A 275 -13.10 -20.59 4.87
C ILE A 275 -12.63 -20.58 6.32
N THR A 276 -11.43 -21.08 6.56
CA THR A 276 -10.69 -20.86 7.80
C THR A 276 -9.71 -19.70 7.57
N ALA A 277 -9.98 -18.56 8.18
CA ALA A 277 -9.19 -17.33 8.05
C ALA A 277 -8.30 -17.13 9.27
N LEU A 278 -6.98 -17.08 9.05
CA LEU A 278 -5.98 -16.94 10.11
C LEU A 278 -5.38 -15.52 10.15
N ASP A 279 -5.03 -15.10 11.35
CA ASP A 279 -4.11 -13.99 11.60
C ASP A 279 -3.47 -14.14 12.99
N LEU A 280 -2.29 -13.54 13.18
CA LEU A 280 -1.56 -13.53 14.45
C LEU A 280 -2.25 -12.67 15.52
N TYR A 281 -3.01 -11.64 15.12
CA TYR A 281 -3.53 -10.60 15.99
C TYR A 281 -5.06 -10.61 16.09
N VAL A 282 -5.59 -10.71 17.31
CA VAL A 282 -7.05 -10.76 17.57
C VAL A 282 -7.77 -9.53 16.98
N HIS A 283 -7.21 -8.34 17.13
CA HIS A 283 -7.83 -7.12 16.58
C HIS A 283 -7.99 -7.16 15.06
N LYS A 284 -7.07 -7.83 14.36
CA LYS A 284 -7.15 -8.05 12.91
C LYS A 284 -8.23 -9.06 12.54
N LEU A 285 -8.40 -10.12 13.34
CA LEU A 285 -9.51 -11.08 13.15
C LEU A 285 -10.88 -10.40 13.27
N ASN A 286 -11.01 -9.39 14.14
CA ASN A 286 -12.25 -8.60 14.23
C ASN A 286 -12.55 -7.84 12.94
N LEU A 287 -11.53 -7.35 12.22
CA LEU A 287 -11.72 -6.70 10.91
C LEU A 287 -12.28 -7.68 9.87
N ILE A 288 -11.78 -8.93 9.87
CA ILE A 288 -12.29 -9.99 8.99
C ILE A 288 -13.77 -10.24 9.26
N ARG A 289 -14.15 -10.40 10.53
CA ARG A 289 -15.55 -10.63 10.95
C ARG A 289 -16.46 -9.48 10.53
N GLN A 290 -16.06 -8.25 10.81
CA GLN A 290 -16.82 -7.05 10.42
C GLN A 290 -17.04 -6.97 8.90
N ASN A 291 -16.02 -7.28 8.10
CA ASN A 291 -16.16 -7.34 6.64
C ASN A 291 -17.09 -8.47 6.20
N ALA A 292 -16.98 -9.65 6.81
CA ALA A 292 -17.84 -10.80 6.52
C ALA A 292 -19.32 -10.50 6.88
N GLU A 293 -19.57 -9.92 8.04
CA GLU A 293 -20.90 -9.51 8.49
C GLU A 293 -21.52 -8.46 7.54
N ARG A 294 -20.77 -7.41 7.20
CA ARG A 294 -21.23 -6.35 6.28
C ARG A 294 -21.62 -6.89 4.90
N LEU A 295 -20.95 -7.95 4.44
CA LEU A 295 -21.18 -8.58 3.14
C LEU A 295 -22.16 -9.76 3.21
N GLY A 296 -22.69 -10.10 4.40
CA GLY A 296 -23.60 -11.25 4.57
C GLY A 296 -22.95 -12.61 4.37
N LEU A 297 -21.64 -12.73 4.67
CA LEU A 297 -20.82 -13.93 4.46
C LEU A 297 -20.25 -14.50 5.77
N ALA A 298 -20.75 -14.06 6.91
CA ALA A 298 -20.22 -14.43 8.22
C ALA A 298 -20.36 -15.94 8.52
N ASP A 299 -21.38 -16.59 7.97
CA ASP A 299 -21.64 -18.04 8.09
C ASP A 299 -20.61 -18.89 7.33
N LYS A 300 -19.94 -18.31 6.33
CA LYS A 300 -18.96 -18.99 5.48
C LYS A 300 -17.52 -18.81 5.92
N ILE A 301 -17.24 -17.97 6.95
CA ILE A 301 -15.88 -17.65 7.38
C ILE A 301 -15.72 -17.90 8.88
N THR A 302 -14.84 -18.83 9.21
CA THR A 302 -14.38 -19.06 10.59
C THR A 302 -13.01 -18.41 10.79
N THR A 303 -12.88 -17.55 11.79
CA THR A 303 -11.62 -16.88 12.09
C THR A 303 -10.89 -17.58 13.25
N LYS A 304 -9.56 -17.76 13.14
CA LYS A 304 -8.74 -18.37 14.17
C LYS A 304 -7.43 -17.60 14.35
N LYS A 305 -7.09 -17.30 15.62
CA LYS A 305 -5.76 -16.79 15.94
C LYS A 305 -4.76 -17.92 15.83
N LEU A 306 -3.89 -17.87 14.85
CA LEU A 306 -2.84 -18.86 14.62
C LEU A 306 -1.70 -18.24 13.81
N ASP A 307 -0.49 -18.65 14.14
CA ASP A 307 0.68 -18.45 13.31
C ASP A 307 0.62 -19.42 12.11
N ALA A 308 0.67 -18.91 10.89
CA ALA A 308 0.56 -19.72 9.68
C ALA A 308 1.68 -20.75 9.53
N THR A 309 2.84 -20.55 10.18
CA THR A 309 3.91 -21.55 10.27
C THR A 309 3.54 -22.78 11.12
N LYS A 310 2.40 -22.75 11.82
CA LYS A 310 1.88 -23.81 12.69
C LYS A 310 0.61 -24.49 12.15
N VAL A 311 0.29 -24.25 10.87
CA VAL A 311 -0.93 -24.80 10.25
C VAL A 311 -0.93 -26.32 10.27
N PHE A 312 0.16 -26.95 9.84
CA PHE A 312 0.24 -28.42 9.83
C PHE A 312 0.13 -29.04 11.23
N GLU A 313 0.78 -28.46 12.21
CA GLU A 313 0.68 -28.92 13.61
C GLU A 313 -0.76 -28.84 14.15
N THR A 314 -1.54 -27.86 13.64
CA THR A 314 -2.90 -27.58 14.13
C THR A 314 -3.97 -28.39 13.42
N PHE A 315 -3.87 -28.52 12.10
CA PHE A 315 -4.93 -29.10 11.27
C PHE A 315 -4.59 -30.49 10.72
N GLY A 316 -3.31 -30.88 10.74
CA GLY A 316 -2.84 -32.15 10.17
C GLY A 316 -2.89 -32.21 8.64
N PRO A 317 -2.69 -33.41 8.08
CA PRO A 317 -2.66 -33.59 6.63
C PRO A 317 -4.07 -33.54 6.02
N ASN A 318 -4.14 -33.15 4.75
CA ASN A 318 -5.36 -33.21 3.92
C ASN A 318 -6.58 -32.47 4.52
N ALA A 319 -6.35 -31.39 5.29
CA ALA A 319 -7.41 -30.61 5.92
C ALA A 319 -8.14 -29.69 4.93
N PHE A 320 -7.44 -29.23 3.89
CA PHE A 320 -7.93 -28.19 2.97
C PHE A 320 -7.88 -28.64 1.51
N ASP A 321 -8.86 -28.19 0.73
CA ASP A 321 -8.92 -28.38 -0.72
C ASP A 321 -8.15 -27.29 -1.47
N LYS A 322 -8.18 -26.08 -0.92
CA LYS A 322 -7.55 -24.87 -1.49
C LYS A 322 -6.90 -24.06 -0.37
N ILE A 323 -5.78 -23.40 -0.67
CA ILE A 323 -5.08 -22.55 0.29
C ILE A 323 -4.70 -21.25 -0.38
N LEU A 324 -4.97 -20.13 0.28
CA LEU A 324 -4.43 -18.82 -0.04
C LEU A 324 -3.31 -18.49 0.96
N VAL A 325 -2.15 -18.12 0.43
CA VAL A 325 -1.06 -17.49 1.18
C VAL A 325 -0.84 -16.09 0.62
N ASP A 326 -1.63 -15.12 1.12
CA ASP A 326 -1.37 -13.70 0.87
C ASP A 326 -0.30 -13.25 1.87
N ALA A 327 0.95 -13.49 1.50
CA ALA A 327 2.06 -13.55 2.43
C ALA A 327 2.43 -12.19 3.03
N PRO A 328 2.90 -12.15 4.30
CA PRO A 328 3.55 -10.97 4.81
C PRO A 328 4.77 -10.63 3.95
N CYS A 329 4.86 -9.40 3.48
CA CYS A 329 5.88 -8.97 2.53
C CYS A 329 6.34 -7.53 2.80
N SER A 330 7.35 -7.06 2.08
CA SER A 330 7.88 -5.70 2.20
C SER A 330 6.85 -4.61 1.87
N GLY A 331 5.90 -4.92 1.00
CA GLY A 331 4.89 -3.96 0.55
C GLY A 331 5.39 -2.92 -0.44
N ILE A 332 6.54 -3.14 -1.08
CA ILE A 332 7.13 -2.18 -2.04
C ILE A 332 6.15 -1.80 -3.18
N GLY A 333 5.26 -2.70 -3.57
CA GLY A 333 4.22 -2.41 -4.54
C GLY A 333 3.16 -1.38 -4.09
N LEU A 334 3.10 -1.08 -2.79
CA LEU A 334 2.13 -0.16 -2.19
C LEU A 334 2.69 1.24 -1.93
N ILE A 335 3.93 1.56 -2.32
CA ILE A 335 4.59 2.84 -1.98
C ILE A 335 3.75 4.05 -2.42
N ARG A 336 3.05 3.97 -3.55
CA ARG A 336 2.16 5.04 -4.00
C ARG A 336 1.07 5.38 -2.98
N ARG A 337 0.49 4.37 -2.31
CA ARG A 337 -0.55 4.53 -1.29
C ARG A 337 -0.01 4.74 0.11
N LYS A 338 1.16 4.17 0.39
CA LYS A 338 1.81 4.16 1.70
C LYS A 338 3.29 4.56 1.52
N PRO A 339 3.56 5.84 1.29
CA PRO A 339 4.90 6.30 0.94
C PRO A 339 5.94 6.13 2.05
N ASP A 340 5.51 5.95 3.30
CA ASP A 340 6.36 5.67 4.44
C ASP A 340 7.02 4.28 4.39
N ILE A 341 6.47 3.31 3.67
CA ILE A 341 7.06 1.96 3.54
C ILE A 341 8.53 2.02 3.12
N LYS A 342 8.87 2.86 2.15
CA LYS A 342 10.23 2.97 1.62
C LYS A 342 11.28 3.47 2.62
N TYR A 343 10.86 4.10 3.72
CA TYR A 343 11.74 4.60 4.77
C TYR A 343 11.87 3.64 5.95
N ASN A 344 10.90 2.71 6.08
CA ASN A 344 10.82 1.75 7.18
C ASN A 344 11.36 0.36 6.79
N LYS A 345 12.01 0.24 5.63
CA LYS A 345 12.58 -0.99 5.11
C LYS A 345 14.05 -0.84 4.76
N GLU A 346 14.76 -1.94 4.88
CA GLU A 346 16.16 -2.09 4.47
C GLU A 346 16.30 -3.31 3.55
N ASN A 347 17.40 -3.39 2.82
CA ASN A 347 17.62 -4.51 1.91
C ASN A 347 17.64 -5.89 2.63
N ALA A 348 18.16 -5.92 3.85
CA ALA A 348 18.20 -7.14 4.69
C ALA A 348 16.80 -7.65 5.10
N ASP A 349 15.76 -6.80 5.03
CA ASP A 349 14.39 -7.23 5.35
C ASP A 349 13.86 -8.24 4.34
N PHE A 350 14.31 -8.21 3.08
CA PHE A 350 13.86 -9.12 2.05
C PHE A 350 14.21 -10.57 2.34
N GLU A 351 15.43 -10.86 2.78
CA GLU A 351 15.86 -12.21 3.17
C GLU A 351 15.02 -12.74 4.35
N ASN A 352 14.79 -11.91 5.36
CA ASN A 352 13.97 -12.27 6.51
C ASN A 352 12.52 -12.57 6.11
N LEU A 353 11.93 -11.74 5.26
CA LEU A 353 10.58 -11.93 4.75
C LEU A 353 10.48 -13.17 3.87
N GLN A 354 11.43 -13.39 2.97
CA GLN A 354 11.50 -14.60 2.15
C GLN A 354 11.51 -15.87 3.01
N LYS A 355 12.30 -15.87 4.09
CA LYS A 355 12.33 -17.01 5.03
C LYS A 355 10.95 -17.24 5.65
N ILE A 356 10.30 -16.20 6.15
CA ILE A 356 8.94 -16.30 6.73
C ILE A 356 7.95 -16.81 5.70
N GLN A 357 8.01 -16.32 4.47
CA GLN A 357 7.14 -16.74 3.37
C GLN A 357 7.30 -18.23 3.05
N LEU A 358 8.54 -18.71 3.00
CA LEU A 358 8.85 -20.13 2.80
C LEU A 358 8.41 -20.98 3.98
N ASP A 359 8.66 -20.55 5.23
CA ASP A 359 8.24 -21.27 6.43
C ASP A 359 6.70 -21.42 6.50
N ILE A 360 5.95 -20.40 6.05
CA ILE A 360 4.49 -20.48 5.90
C ILE A 360 4.11 -21.51 4.83
N LEU A 361 4.70 -21.40 3.64
CA LEU A 361 4.42 -22.33 2.53
C LEU A 361 4.76 -23.77 2.90
N ASP A 362 5.91 -24.01 3.56
CA ASP A 362 6.35 -25.32 4.05
C ASP A 362 5.37 -25.95 5.06
N SER A 363 4.68 -25.12 5.87
CA SER A 363 3.66 -25.59 6.81
C SER A 363 2.32 -25.87 6.12
N VAL A 364 1.80 -24.90 5.34
CA VAL A 364 0.46 -25.02 4.77
C VAL A 364 0.36 -26.10 3.70
N CYS A 365 1.43 -26.33 2.91
CA CYS A 365 1.44 -27.31 1.83
C CYS A 365 1.20 -28.74 2.31
N GLN A 366 1.59 -29.07 3.53
CA GLN A 366 1.38 -30.38 4.15
C GLN A 366 -0.09 -30.62 4.52
N SER A 367 -0.86 -29.54 4.75
CA SER A 367 -2.29 -29.64 5.06
C SER A 367 -3.20 -29.62 3.82
N LEU A 368 -2.63 -29.46 2.64
CA LEU A 368 -3.37 -29.48 1.37
C LEU A 368 -3.62 -30.93 0.91
N ARG A 369 -4.83 -31.18 0.41
CA ARG A 369 -5.19 -32.45 -0.26
C ARG A 369 -4.47 -32.62 -1.59
N LYS A 370 -4.24 -33.86 -1.98
CA LYS A 370 -3.77 -34.16 -3.34
C LYS A 370 -4.73 -33.60 -4.39
N GLY A 371 -4.20 -33.00 -5.44
CA GLY A 371 -4.97 -32.28 -6.46
C GLY A 371 -5.38 -30.86 -6.05
N GLY A 372 -5.21 -30.51 -4.79
CA GLY A 372 -5.51 -29.18 -4.27
C GLY A 372 -4.56 -28.09 -4.79
N ILE A 373 -4.96 -26.87 -4.59
CA ILE A 373 -4.27 -25.67 -5.12
C ILE A 373 -3.84 -24.76 -3.95
N ILE A 374 -2.60 -24.25 -4.04
CA ILE A 374 -2.12 -23.11 -3.28
C ILE A 374 -2.01 -21.91 -4.21
N THR A 375 -2.63 -20.81 -3.88
CA THR A 375 -2.31 -19.50 -4.47
C THR A 375 -1.41 -18.73 -3.51
N TYR A 376 -0.26 -18.34 -3.99
CA TYR A 376 0.70 -17.47 -3.29
C TYR A 376 0.61 -16.06 -3.85
N SER A 377 0.48 -15.05 -3.01
CA SER A 377 0.42 -13.65 -3.44
C SER A 377 1.18 -12.73 -2.49
N THR A 378 1.69 -11.62 -3.04
CA THR A 378 2.36 -10.55 -2.30
C THR A 378 1.98 -9.18 -2.88
N CYS A 379 2.03 -8.15 -2.05
CA CYS A 379 1.93 -6.76 -2.49
C CYS A 379 3.32 -6.11 -2.69
N THR A 380 4.28 -6.89 -3.18
CA THR A 380 5.63 -6.42 -3.53
C THR A 380 5.96 -6.74 -4.98
N ILE A 381 6.95 -6.03 -5.52
CA ILE A 381 7.43 -6.22 -6.90
C ILE A 381 8.87 -6.75 -6.93
N VAL A 382 9.43 -7.13 -5.79
CA VAL A 382 10.82 -7.60 -5.66
C VAL A 382 10.89 -9.10 -5.89
N SER A 383 11.75 -9.56 -6.80
CA SER A 383 11.88 -10.98 -7.17
C SER A 383 12.24 -11.87 -5.99
N GLU A 384 13.03 -11.37 -5.05
CA GLU A 384 13.45 -12.10 -3.85
C GLU A 384 12.27 -12.61 -3.00
N GLU A 385 11.16 -11.83 -2.95
CA GLU A 385 9.92 -12.22 -2.27
C GLU A 385 8.90 -12.90 -3.19
N ASN A 386 9.15 -12.94 -4.49
CA ASN A 386 8.23 -13.41 -5.52
C ASN A 386 8.78 -14.65 -6.25
N PHE A 387 9.49 -14.46 -7.37
CA PHE A 387 10.00 -15.56 -8.20
C PHE A 387 10.98 -16.48 -7.47
N ASP A 388 11.82 -15.93 -6.57
CA ASP A 388 12.78 -16.72 -5.81
C ASP A 388 12.08 -17.57 -4.75
N VAL A 389 10.98 -17.09 -4.15
CA VAL A 389 10.13 -17.90 -3.25
C VAL A 389 9.49 -19.05 -4.03
N VAL A 390 8.90 -18.77 -5.21
CA VAL A 390 8.30 -19.78 -6.09
C VAL A 390 9.31 -20.87 -6.44
N LYS A 391 10.51 -20.48 -6.90
CA LYS A 391 11.57 -21.40 -7.26
C LYS A 391 12.01 -22.26 -6.07
N ARG A 392 12.30 -21.65 -4.92
CA ARG A 392 12.76 -22.36 -3.73
C ARG A 392 11.67 -23.29 -3.15
N PHE A 393 10.41 -22.89 -3.22
CA PHE A 393 9.31 -23.74 -2.80
C PHE A 393 9.23 -25.01 -3.66
N LEU A 394 9.26 -24.89 -4.98
CA LEU A 394 9.21 -26.04 -5.90
C LEU A 394 10.45 -26.95 -5.79
N GLU A 395 11.63 -26.37 -5.51
CA GLU A 395 12.84 -27.17 -5.24
C GLU A 395 12.72 -28.00 -3.94
N ARG A 396 12.04 -27.47 -2.91
CA ARG A 396 11.83 -28.17 -1.63
C ARG A 396 10.69 -29.18 -1.68
N HIS A 397 9.69 -28.94 -2.53
CA HIS A 397 8.48 -29.73 -2.63
C HIS A 397 8.26 -30.29 -4.03
N PRO A 398 8.99 -31.37 -4.44
CA PRO A 398 8.87 -31.97 -5.75
C PRO A 398 7.52 -32.63 -6.02
N ASN A 399 6.68 -32.77 -4.99
CA ASN A 399 5.28 -33.20 -5.06
C ASN A 399 4.31 -32.05 -5.41
N PHE A 400 4.83 -30.88 -5.77
CA PHE A 400 4.07 -29.75 -6.31
C PHE A 400 4.56 -29.39 -7.70
N GLU A 401 3.66 -28.89 -8.53
CA GLU A 401 3.95 -28.26 -9.80
C GLU A 401 3.43 -26.83 -9.83
N GLN A 402 4.09 -25.94 -10.57
CA GLN A 402 3.56 -24.61 -10.84
C GLN A 402 2.43 -24.71 -11.86
N VAL A 403 1.30 -24.10 -11.55
CA VAL A 403 0.19 -23.92 -12.51
C VAL A 403 0.37 -22.57 -13.19
N ARG A 404 0.44 -22.59 -14.53
CA ARG A 404 0.54 -21.36 -15.31
C ARG A 404 -0.73 -20.54 -15.16
N LEU A 405 -0.58 -19.31 -14.71
CA LEU A 405 -1.65 -18.31 -14.72
C LEU A 405 -1.72 -17.62 -16.09
N GLU A 406 -2.93 -17.34 -16.53
CA GLU A 406 -3.22 -16.64 -17.77
C GLU A 406 -4.05 -15.38 -17.47
N HIS A 407 -3.92 -14.38 -18.32
CA HIS A 407 -4.70 -13.15 -18.24
C HIS A 407 -4.83 -12.53 -19.64
N GLU A 408 -5.93 -11.84 -19.93
CA GLU A 408 -6.14 -11.12 -21.20
C GLU A 408 -5.06 -10.04 -21.46
N ARG A 409 -4.51 -9.47 -20.38
CA ARG A 409 -3.37 -8.58 -20.41
C ARG A 409 -2.09 -9.41 -20.30
N GLU A 410 -1.51 -9.77 -21.44
CA GLU A 410 -0.29 -10.60 -21.48
C GLU A 410 0.93 -9.90 -20.86
N ASP A 411 0.96 -8.57 -20.84
CA ASP A 411 2.05 -7.75 -20.30
C ASP A 411 2.22 -7.85 -18.76
N ILE A 412 1.22 -8.41 -18.06
CA ILE A 412 1.31 -8.73 -16.63
C ILE A 412 1.62 -10.21 -16.36
N VAL A 413 1.72 -11.05 -17.38
CA VAL A 413 2.04 -12.49 -17.24
C VAL A 413 3.54 -12.71 -17.49
N LYS A 414 4.24 -13.19 -16.48
CA LYS A 414 5.68 -13.48 -16.55
C LYS A 414 5.98 -14.83 -15.88
N ASP A 415 6.65 -15.72 -16.60
CA ASP A 415 7.06 -17.04 -16.10
C ASP A 415 5.92 -17.87 -15.46
N GLY A 416 4.70 -17.76 -16.02
CA GLY A 416 3.50 -18.44 -15.50
C GLY A 416 2.90 -17.81 -14.24
N CYS A 417 3.39 -16.66 -13.82
CA CYS A 417 2.89 -15.85 -12.71
C CYS A 417 2.23 -14.56 -13.23
N ILE A 418 1.44 -13.90 -12.40
CA ILE A 418 1.00 -12.52 -12.63
C ILE A 418 1.91 -11.59 -11.85
N LEU A 419 2.51 -10.62 -12.51
CA LEU A 419 3.29 -9.54 -11.91
C LEU A 419 2.80 -8.19 -12.44
N ILE A 420 2.21 -7.39 -11.58
CA ILE A 420 1.78 -6.03 -11.88
C ILE A 420 2.75 -5.08 -11.20
N THR A 421 3.32 -4.15 -11.94
CA THR A 421 4.17 -3.08 -11.41
C THR A 421 3.44 -1.74 -11.44
N PRO A 422 3.75 -0.79 -10.55
CA PRO A 422 2.93 0.41 -10.32
C PRO A 422 2.70 1.31 -11.55
N GLU A 423 3.58 1.29 -12.54
CA GLU A 423 3.44 2.04 -13.81
C GLU A 423 2.38 1.43 -14.73
N LEU A 424 2.04 0.13 -14.53
CA LEU A 424 1.04 -0.55 -15.32
C LEU A 424 -0.37 -0.28 -14.76
N TYR A 425 -1.26 0.15 -15.61
CA TYR A 425 -2.70 0.34 -15.32
C TYR A 425 -3.02 1.26 -14.14
N GLY A 426 -2.03 1.92 -13.50
CA GLY A 426 -2.23 2.73 -12.31
C GLY A 426 -2.76 1.93 -11.10
N SER A 427 -2.55 0.63 -11.08
CA SER A 427 -2.84 -0.30 -9.99
C SER A 427 -1.71 -0.35 -8.96
N ASP A 428 -1.92 -1.02 -7.84
CA ASP A 428 -0.85 -1.35 -6.90
C ASP A 428 0.07 -2.41 -7.50
N GLY A 429 1.35 -2.39 -7.10
CA GLY A 429 2.28 -3.46 -7.45
C GLY A 429 1.88 -4.76 -6.73
N PHE A 430 1.80 -5.85 -7.48
CA PHE A 430 1.26 -7.11 -6.97
C PHE A 430 1.82 -8.33 -7.71
N PHE A 431 1.96 -9.45 -6.98
CA PHE A 431 2.42 -10.71 -7.53
C PHE A 431 1.47 -11.85 -7.15
N ILE A 432 1.23 -12.78 -8.10
CA ILE A 432 0.43 -14.00 -7.87
C ILE A 432 1.11 -15.16 -8.56
N SER A 433 1.26 -16.27 -7.84
CA SER A 433 1.67 -17.58 -8.36
C SER A 433 0.73 -18.67 -7.85
N GLN A 434 0.71 -19.80 -8.53
CA GLN A 434 -0.15 -20.92 -8.18
C GLN A 434 0.60 -22.25 -8.24
N PHE A 435 0.31 -23.12 -7.27
CA PHE A 435 0.88 -24.46 -7.17
C PHE A 435 -0.22 -25.51 -7.05
N ARG A 436 -0.04 -26.67 -7.66
CA ARG A 436 -0.90 -27.84 -7.50
C ARG A 436 -0.13 -28.97 -6.84
N LYS A 437 -0.73 -29.63 -5.85
CA LYS A 437 -0.19 -30.85 -5.23
C LYS A 437 -0.47 -32.06 -6.14
N ILE A 438 0.57 -32.63 -6.74
CA ILE A 438 0.46 -33.74 -7.70
C ILE A 438 0.58 -35.12 -7.05
N SER A 439 1.23 -35.20 -5.89
CA SER A 439 1.35 -36.44 -5.10
C SER A 439 1.39 -36.12 -3.60
N ASP A 440 1.19 -37.16 -2.78
CA ASP A 440 1.30 -37.05 -1.31
C ASP A 440 2.77 -37.04 -0.86
#